data_447bc8e08e499c949dc43bb0402a9c5e
#
_entry.id   447bc8e08e499c949dc43bb0402a9c5e
#
_cell.length_a   1.000
_cell.length_b   1.000
_cell.length_c   1.000
_cell.angle_alpha   90.00
_cell.angle_beta   90.00
_cell.angle_gamma   90.00
#
_symmetry.space_group_name_H-M   'P 1'
#
loop_
_entity.id
_entity.type
_entity.pdbx_description
1 polymer ?
#
loop_
_entity_poly.entity_id
_entity_poly.type
_entity_poly.pdbx_seq_one_letter_code
_entity_poly.pdbx_strand_id
1 'polypeptide(L)'
;WFLGLVIFLAGPVYLRQALSAMLLMSQGVEAAVPYRIEVTPGHVTLPRGADQTISAKLLGFDVTEASLMVRRVEAESFEEFPLIKGEDGLFRGMIFKIEAKTNYFVEAKGVRSSLFNLEIVDLPYVQQLHLQYQFPAYTRLDQKSIEYGGDIAVVTGTQVSVDITPTIHSPGGRIVLNDQTSIPLTLKSNGTLTGEFTVQEDGFYRIELDTTIGTRVSASPQYTVDALPDRLPLVAFTKPGRDVIASPIEEVFVEATATDDYGLSNLELMYSVNGGKEKRVQLYGGRARLDEISAGHNFYFEEFNVRPGDTLSYYARVLDNNTVGNGSRQSSSDLYFVRVRPFDKDFQKATSMGGSGMNSGGMADSVGGLSEQQRQIISATFNVQRDQATYTPETLRQHVVLVGLSQSRLREKVEGLVARMNSRLIARDTAFNKVGTLLPKAVVEMQAAELNLRKLLPGDALSPEHRALQYLQQAEEEYELQVGMSNANGGTGTRSQMAEELAELFELEFDKITSQY
;
A
#
# COMPACT_ATOMS: atom_id res chain seq x y z
N TRP A 1 51.49 7.63 -62.98
CA TRP A 1 50.81 7.62 -61.69
C TRP A 1 51.56 8.48 -60.62
N PHE A 2 52.88 8.43 -60.61
CA PHE A 2 53.67 9.18 -59.60
C PHE A 2 53.57 10.69 -59.82
N LEU A 3 53.57 11.15 -61.09
CA LEU A 3 53.45 12.54 -61.45
C LEU A 3 52.08 13.14 -61.11
N GLY A 4 51.00 12.31 -61.23
CA GLY A 4 49.64 12.68 -60.83
C GLY A 4 49.48 12.85 -59.30
N LEU A 5 50.16 12.01 -58.52
CA LEU A 5 50.16 12.08 -57.06
C LEU A 5 50.91 13.33 -56.55
N VAL A 6 52.02 13.68 -57.21
CA VAL A 6 52.82 14.89 -56.87
C VAL A 6 52.06 16.18 -57.20
N ILE A 7 51.35 16.23 -58.33
CA ILE A 7 50.48 17.38 -58.69
C ILE A 7 49.29 17.47 -57.71
N PHE A 8 48.77 16.37 -57.20
CA PHE A 8 47.72 16.37 -56.26
C PHE A 8 48.18 16.82 -54.85
N LEU A 9 49.38 16.50 -54.42
CA LEU A 9 49.95 16.88 -53.13
C LEU A 9 50.45 18.36 -53.15
N ALA A 10 50.90 18.89 -54.29
CA ALA A 10 51.41 20.25 -54.43
C ALA A 10 50.40 21.21 -55.05
N GLY A 11 49.16 20.73 -55.36
CA GLY A 11 48.11 21.53 -55.98
C GLY A 11 47.43 22.54 -55.04
N PRO A 12 46.77 23.54 -55.64
CA PRO A 12 46.13 24.62 -54.87
C PRO A 12 45.09 24.07 -53.90
N VAL A 13 44.91 24.72 -52.74
CA VAL A 13 44.07 24.32 -51.61
C VAL A 13 42.61 24.06 -52.01
N TYR A 14 42.10 24.75 -53.03
CA TYR A 14 40.73 24.54 -53.53
C TYR A 14 40.49 23.17 -54.20
N LEU A 15 41.52 22.53 -54.76
CA LEU A 15 41.40 21.18 -55.36
C LEU A 15 41.28 20.07 -54.26
N ARG A 16 41.96 20.27 -53.15
CA ARG A 16 41.81 19.39 -51.97
C ARG A 16 40.43 19.57 -51.30
N GLN A 17 39.96 20.82 -51.23
CA GLN A 17 38.64 21.11 -50.71
C GLN A 17 37.52 20.56 -51.61
N ALA A 18 37.67 20.64 -52.93
CA ALA A 18 36.70 20.08 -53.88
C ALA A 18 36.62 18.53 -53.77
N LEU A 19 37.77 17.86 -53.60
CA LEU A 19 37.80 16.41 -53.47
C LEU A 19 37.31 15.93 -52.09
N SER A 20 37.63 16.68 -51.04
CA SER A 20 37.06 16.39 -49.71
C SER A 20 35.55 16.61 -49.66
N ALA A 21 35.06 17.64 -50.37
CA ALA A 21 33.62 17.89 -50.52
C ALA A 21 32.94 16.77 -51.33
N MET A 22 33.61 16.23 -52.34
CA MET A 22 33.08 15.14 -53.17
C MET A 22 33.11 13.78 -52.45
N LEU A 23 34.10 13.53 -51.56
CA LEU A 23 34.18 12.38 -50.70
C LEU A 23 33.17 12.47 -49.53
N LEU A 24 32.88 13.66 -49.03
CA LEU A 24 31.85 13.89 -48.02
C LEU A 24 30.43 13.73 -48.59
N MET A 25 30.22 13.93 -49.88
CA MET A 25 28.94 13.67 -50.55
C MET A 25 28.60 12.16 -50.65
N SER A 26 29.58 11.27 -50.49
CA SER A 26 29.35 9.82 -50.53
C SER A 26 28.99 9.21 -49.15
N GLN A 27 29.19 9.92 -48.07
CA GLN A 27 28.58 9.61 -46.78
C GLN A 27 27.25 10.33 -46.74
N GLY A 28 26.17 9.61 -46.93
CA GLY A 28 24.83 10.15 -46.78
C GLY A 28 24.74 10.88 -45.45
N VAL A 29 24.83 12.19 -45.49
CA VAL A 29 24.37 13.04 -44.38
C VAL A 29 22.88 12.78 -44.32
N GLU A 30 22.47 11.85 -43.49
CA GLU A 30 21.09 11.82 -42.99
C GLU A 30 20.88 13.20 -42.37
N ALA A 31 20.29 14.11 -43.14
CA ALA A 31 19.82 15.37 -42.61
C ALA A 31 18.95 15.04 -41.42
N ALA A 32 19.34 15.49 -40.22
CA ALA A 32 18.57 15.28 -39.03
C ALA A 32 17.19 15.88 -39.27
N VAL A 33 16.25 15.05 -39.70
CA VAL A 33 14.85 15.42 -39.84
C VAL A 33 14.36 15.71 -38.43
N PRO A 34 13.94 16.94 -38.10
CA PRO A 34 13.59 17.33 -36.75
C PRO A 34 12.40 16.52 -36.22
N TYR A 35 11.67 15.87 -37.11
CA TYR A 35 10.50 15.06 -36.80
C TYR A 35 10.71 13.62 -37.31
N ARG A 36 10.65 12.66 -36.41
CA ARG A 36 10.86 11.26 -36.73
C ARG A 36 9.84 10.40 -36.02
N ILE A 37 9.37 9.34 -36.70
CA ILE A 37 8.53 8.30 -36.11
C ILE A 37 9.37 7.03 -36.01
N GLU A 38 9.63 6.58 -34.78
CA GLU A 38 10.25 5.30 -34.51
C GLU A 38 9.16 4.24 -34.38
N VAL A 39 9.28 3.17 -35.17
CA VAL A 39 8.29 2.11 -35.23
C VAL A 39 8.92 0.79 -34.79
N THR A 40 8.23 0.10 -33.92
CA THR A 40 8.59 -1.24 -33.43
C THR A 40 7.48 -2.20 -33.83
N PRO A 41 7.80 -3.39 -34.40
CA PRO A 41 9.12 -4.04 -34.48
C PRO A 41 9.96 -3.70 -35.72
N GLY A 42 9.48 -2.96 -36.70
CA GLY A 42 10.20 -2.71 -37.95
C GLY A 42 10.03 -3.85 -38.95
N HIS A 43 11.14 -4.24 -39.64
CA HIS A 43 11.12 -5.43 -40.51
C HIS A 43 11.08 -6.69 -39.67
N VAL A 44 10.12 -7.55 -39.94
CA VAL A 44 9.97 -8.81 -39.20
C VAL A 44 9.47 -9.92 -40.12
N THR A 45 9.91 -11.14 -39.85
CA THR A 45 9.41 -12.35 -40.50
C THR A 45 8.42 -13.03 -39.55
N LEU A 46 7.20 -13.23 -40.00
CA LEU A 46 6.10 -13.75 -39.21
C LEU A 46 5.58 -15.06 -39.79
N PRO A 47 5.07 -15.94 -38.96
CA PRO A 47 4.29 -17.05 -39.44
C PRO A 47 3.02 -16.55 -40.18
N ARG A 48 2.58 -17.32 -41.18
CA ARG A 48 1.33 -17.00 -41.89
C ARG A 48 0.13 -16.99 -40.92
N GLY A 49 -0.70 -15.96 -41.00
CA GLY A 49 -1.90 -15.78 -40.15
C GLY A 49 -1.64 -15.23 -38.76
N ALA A 50 -0.41 -14.86 -38.44
CA ALA A 50 -0.09 -14.22 -37.17
C ALA A 50 -0.64 -12.79 -37.09
N ASP A 51 -0.92 -12.36 -35.87
CA ASP A 51 -1.23 -10.98 -35.56
C ASP A 51 0.06 -10.24 -35.15
N GLN A 52 0.17 -8.97 -35.53
CA GLN A 52 1.33 -8.16 -35.19
C GLN A 52 0.92 -6.82 -34.60
N THR A 53 1.31 -6.58 -33.37
CA THR A 53 1.20 -5.26 -32.74
C THR A 53 2.29 -4.33 -33.26
N ILE A 54 1.90 -3.15 -33.69
CA ILE A 54 2.78 -2.08 -34.14
C ILE A 54 2.71 -0.96 -33.11
N SER A 55 3.87 -0.55 -32.61
CA SER A 55 3.99 0.58 -31.69
C SER A 55 4.81 1.68 -32.33
N ALA A 56 4.34 2.92 -32.25
CA ALA A 56 5.00 4.08 -32.80
C ALA A 56 5.30 5.14 -31.74
N LYS A 57 6.57 5.58 -31.70
CA LYS A 57 7.02 6.70 -30.86
C LYS A 57 7.29 7.91 -31.75
N LEU A 58 6.63 9.02 -31.45
CA LEU A 58 6.83 10.27 -32.14
C LEU A 58 7.96 11.06 -31.48
N LEU A 59 8.94 11.49 -32.27
CA LEU A 59 10.09 12.26 -31.79
C LEU A 59 10.09 13.66 -32.41
N GLY A 60 10.15 14.66 -31.54
CA GLY A 60 10.19 16.07 -31.94
C GLY A 60 8.82 16.72 -32.12
N PHE A 61 7.71 15.98 -32.10
CA PHE A 61 6.35 16.52 -32.21
C PHE A 61 5.34 15.67 -31.43
N ASP A 62 4.21 16.27 -31.05
CA ASP A 62 3.10 15.60 -30.39
C ASP A 62 1.81 15.80 -31.19
N VAL A 63 1.01 14.75 -31.25
CA VAL A 63 -0.30 14.73 -31.93
C VAL A 63 -1.30 13.93 -31.12
N THR A 64 -2.58 14.14 -31.41
CA THR A 64 -3.67 13.38 -30.82
C THR A 64 -4.01 12.11 -31.61
N GLU A 65 -3.65 12.10 -32.90
CA GLU A 65 -4.01 11.03 -33.84
C GLU A 65 -2.79 10.62 -34.66
N ALA A 66 -2.63 9.32 -34.87
CA ALA A 66 -1.66 8.73 -35.77
C ALA A 66 -2.30 7.54 -36.49
N SER A 67 -1.90 7.31 -37.74
CA SER A 67 -2.47 6.28 -38.60
C SER A 67 -1.39 5.27 -39.01
N LEU A 68 -1.77 4.00 -38.99
CA LEU A 68 -0.99 2.89 -39.53
C LEU A 68 -1.45 2.61 -40.94
N MET A 69 -0.54 2.78 -41.91
CA MET A 69 -0.78 2.54 -43.33
C MET A 69 -0.28 1.14 -43.67
N VAL A 70 -1.15 0.27 -44.12
CA VAL A 70 -0.88 -1.14 -44.38
C VAL A 70 -1.21 -1.47 -45.82
N ARG A 71 -0.32 -2.19 -46.52
CA ARG A 71 -0.56 -2.67 -47.88
C ARG A 71 -0.07 -4.11 -48.05
N ARG A 72 -0.98 -5.02 -48.33
CA ARG A 72 -0.63 -6.37 -48.78
C ARG A 72 -0.04 -6.28 -50.19
N VAL A 73 0.94 -7.16 -50.51
CA VAL A 73 1.61 -7.11 -51.81
C VAL A 73 0.66 -7.23 -53.01
N GLU A 74 -0.47 -7.91 -52.80
CA GLU A 74 -1.53 -8.09 -53.83
C GLU A 74 -2.46 -6.87 -53.95
N ALA A 75 -2.37 -5.90 -53.03
CA ALA A 75 -3.25 -4.71 -53.02
C ALA A 75 -2.55 -3.51 -53.71
N GLU A 76 -3.33 -2.74 -54.50
CA GLU A 76 -2.81 -1.56 -55.21
C GLU A 76 -2.63 -0.34 -54.28
N SER A 77 -3.39 -0.25 -53.16
CA SER A 77 -3.41 0.90 -52.28
C SER A 77 -3.11 0.51 -50.83
N PHE A 78 -2.68 1.52 -50.03
CA PHE A 78 -2.56 1.37 -48.58
C PHE A 78 -3.93 1.53 -47.92
N GLU A 79 -4.23 0.67 -46.96
CA GLU A 79 -5.35 0.76 -46.04
C GLU A 79 -4.91 1.52 -44.80
N GLU A 80 -5.76 2.39 -44.29
CA GLU A 80 -5.48 3.22 -43.10
C GLU A 80 -6.16 2.65 -41.85
N PHE A 81 -5.40 2.49 -40.77
CA PHE A 81 -5.88 2.06 -39.48
C PHE A 81 -5.49 3.08 -38.40
N PRO A 82 -6.42 3.51 -37.55
CA PRO A 82 -6.09 4.43 -36.46
C PRO A 82 -5.23 3.75 -35.39
N LEU A 83 -4.24 4.47 -34.86
CA LEU A 83 -3.44 4.06 -33.73
C LEU A 83 -3.99 4.70 -32.44
N ILE A 84 -4.01 3.96 -31.34
CA ILE A 84 -4.48 4.42 -30.05
C ILE A 84 -3.28 4.90 -29.23
N LYS A 85 -3.38 6.13 -28.70
CA LYS A 85 -2.34 6.71 -27.81
C LYS A 85 -2.50 6.13 -26.40
N GLY A 86 -1.45 5.48 -25.90
CA GLY A 86 -1.36 5.00 -24.54
C GLY A 86 -0.96 6.10 -23.54
N GLU A 87 -1.09 5.83 -22.25
CA GLU A 87 -0.68 6.73 -21.16
C GLU A 87 0.83 7.00 -21.17
N ASP A 88 1.63 6.07 -21.69
CA ASP A 88 3.07 6.16 -21.91
C ASP A 88 3.47 7.02 -23.12
N GLY A 89 2.50 7.59 -23.83
CA GLY A 89 2.71 8.43 -25.02
C GLY A 89 3.03 7.64 -26.30
N LEU A 90 3.00 6.31 -26.28
CA LEU A 90 3.15 5.47 -27.46
C LEU A 90 1.82 5.30 -28.19
N PHE A 91 1.85 5.31 -29.53
CA PHE A 91 0.72 4.97 -30.36
C PHE A 91 0.75 3.48 -30.72
N ARG A 92 -0.33 2.75 -30.49
CA ARG A 92 -0.42 1.30 -30.72
C ARG A 92 -1.56 0.93 -31.64
N GLY A 93 -1.30 -0.05 -32.48
CA GLY A 93 -2.31 -0.70 -33.32
C GLY A 93 -1.90 -2.13 -33.62
N MET A 94 -2.86 -2.92 -34.08
CA MET A 94 -2.63 -4.34 -34.38
C MET A 94 -3.05 -4.64 -35.83
N ILE A 95 -2.20 -5.35 -36.56
CA ILE A 95 -2.52 -5.93 -37.86
C ILE A 95 -2.90 -7.37 -37.61
N PHE A 96 -4.16 -7.71 -37.91
CA PHE A 96 -4.69 -9.03 -37.68
C PHE A 96 -4.51 -9.93 -38.91
N LYS A 97 -4.28 -11.23 -38.65
CA LYS A 97 -4.39 -12.29 -39.65
C LYS A 97 -3.55 -12.04 -40.92
N ILE A 98 -2.23 -11.86 -40.72
CA ILE A 98 -1.31 -11.54 -41.83
C ILE A 98 -1.07 -12.81 -42.67
N GLU A 99 -1.70 -12.90 -43.83
CA GLU A 99 -1.68 -14.08 -44.73
C GLU A 99 -0.72 -13.90 -45.91
N ALA A 100 -0.31 -12.69 -46.25
CA ALA A 100 0.58 -12.36 -47.35
C ALA A 100 1.63 -11.34 -46.95
N LYS A 101 2.74 -11.28 -47.69
CA LYS A 101 3.74 -10.22 -47.49
C LYS A 101 3.07 -8.87 -47.45
N THR A 102 3.32 -8.14 -46.36
CA THR A 102 2.62 -6.88 -46.05
C THR A 102 3.64 -5.77 -45.82
N ASN A 103 3.45 -4.65 -46.49
CA ASN A 103 4.24 -3.44 -46.28
C ASN A 103 3.46 -2.51 -45.37
N TYR A 104 4.12 -1.83 -44.44
CA TYR A 104 3.47 -0.88 -43.56
C TYR A 104 4.38 0.28 -43.20
N PHE A 105 3.78 1.41 -42.90
CA PHE A 105 4.43 2.57 -42.28
C PHE A 105 3.42 3.31 -41.37
N VAL A 106 3.91 4.15 -40.49
CA VAL A 106 3.08 5.00 -39.64
C VAL A 106 3.15 6.44 -40.17
N GLU A 107 2.00 7.07 -40.25
CA GLU A 107 1.85 8.47 -40.62
C GLU A 107 1.18 9.26 -39.50
N ALA A 108 1.72 10.43 -39.19
CA ALA A 108 1.14 11.34 -38.23
C ALA A 108 1.43 12.78 -38.67
N LYS A 109 0.38 13.57 -38.92
CA LYS A 109 0.46 14.98 -39.34
C LYS A 109 1.38 15.23 -40.55
N GLY A 110 1.33 14.26 -41.52
CA GLY A 110 2.16 14.36 -42.75
C GLY A 110 3.60 13.89 -42.62
N VAL A 111 4.05 13.51 -41.42
CA VAL A 111 5.33 12.85 -41.19
C VAL A 111 5.13 11.34 -41.32
N ARG A 112 6.02 10.68 -42.10
CA ARG A 112 5.99 9.23 -42.34
C ARG A 112 7.20 8.57 -41.74
N SER A 113 6.98 7.41 -41.18
CA SER A 113 8.09 6.51 -40.82
C SER A 113 8.75 5.90 -42.05
N SER A 114 9.83 5.15 -41.83
CA SER A 114 10.35 4.25 -42.86
C SER A 114 9.30 3.22 -43.25
N LEU A 115 9.39 2.72 -44.48
CA LEU A 115 8.56 1.61 -44.94
C LEU A 115 9.12 0.29 -44.40
N PHE A 116 8.30 -0.47 -43.72
CA PHE A 116 8.65 -1.77 -43.15
C PHE A 116 7.94 -2.90 -43.88
N ASN A 117 8.55 -4.09 -43.83
CA ASN A 117 8.01 -5.30 -44.46
C ASN A 117 7.76 -6.36 -43.38
N LEU A 118 6.55 -6.92 -43.41
CA LEU A 118 6.22 -8.16 -42.74
C LEU A 118 6.34 -9.29 -43.76
N GLU A 119 7.36 -10.13 -43.60
CA GLU A 119 7.56 -11.30 -44.47
C GLU A 119 6.87 -12.52 -43.86
N ILE A 120 6.22 -13.32 -44.71
CA ILE A 120 5.50 -14.52 -44.31
C ILE A 120 6.32 -15.75 -44.67
N VAL A 121 6.49 -16.62 -43.68
CA VAL A 121 7.12 -17.93 -43.85
C VAL A 121 6.12 -18.97 -43.36
N ASP A 122 6.02 -20.09 -44.09
CA ASP A 122 5.25 -21.26 -43.64
C ASP A 122 6.00 -21.96 -42.52
N LEU A 123 6.03 -21.33 -41.36
CA LEU A 123 6.60 -21.86 -40.14
C LEU A 123 5.47 -22.28 -39.18
N PRO A 124 5.71 -23.22 -38.27
CA PRO A 124 4.72 -23.53 -37.25
C PRO A 124 4.44 -22.29 -36.42
N TYR A 125 3.17 -21.90 -36.31
CA TYR A 125 2.70 -20.88 -35.41
C TYR A 125 1.50 -21.39 -34.58
N VAL A 126 1.14 -20.69 -33.54
CA VAL A 126 -0.01 -21.05 -32.73
C VAL A 126 -1.29 -20.76 -33.46
N GLN A 127 -2.03 -21.82 -33.83
CA GLN A 127 -3.34 -21.72 -34.45
C GLN A 127 -4.43 -21.49 -33.40
N GLN A 128 -4.38 -22.24 -32.28
CA GLN A 128 -5.29 -22.16 -31.18
C GLN A 128 -4.54 -22.32 -29.87
N LEU A 129 -4.90 -21.50 -28.91
CA LEU A 129 -4.39 -21.53 -27.54
C LEU A 129 -5.55 -21.81 -26.61
N HIS A 130 -5.38 -22.81 -25.75
CA HIS A 130 -6.32 -23.15 -24.72
C HIS A 130 -5.63 -23.06 -23.37
N LEU A 131 -6.12 -22.16 -22.51
CA LEU A 131 -5.60 -21.95 -21.18
C LEU A 131 -6.53 -22.59 -20.14
N GLN A 132 -5.94 -23.34 -19.22
CA GLN A 132 -6.64 -23.88 -18.06
C GLN A 132 -6.02 -23.34 -16.80
N TYR A 133 -6.84 -22.72 -15.96
CA TYR A 133 -6.44 -22.13 -14.68
C TYR A 133 -6.85 -23.03 -13.52
N GLN A 134 -5.87 -23.49 -12.78
CA GLN A 134 -6.07 -24.14 -11.49
C GLN A 134 -5.66 -23.17 -10.40
N PHE A 135 -6.66 -22.56 -9.77
CA PHE A 135 -6.45 -21.59 -8.71
C PHE A 135 -5.94 -22.24 -7.43
N PRO A 136 -5.20 -21.50 -6.58
CA PRO A 136 -4.79 -21.99 -5.27
C PRO A 136 -5.99 -22.44 -4.43
N ALA A 137 -5.86 -23.54 -3.70
CA ALA A 137 -6.97 -24.16 -2.97
C ALA A 137 -7.62 -23.24 -1.93
N TYR A 138 -6.88 -22.25 -1.41
CA TYR A 138 -7.43 -21.30 -0.44
C TYR A 138 -8.47 -20.35 -1.06
N THR A 139 -8.40 -20.05 -2.36
CA THR A 139 -9.34 -19.16 -3.06
C THR A 139 -10.71 -19.78 -3.27
N ARG A 140 -10.83 -21.10 -3.28
CA ARG A 140 -12.03 -21.87 -3.63
C ARG A 140 -12.63 -21.59 -5.00
N LEU A 141 -11.86 -20.94 -5.86
CA LEU A 141 -12.28 -20.73 -7.24
C LEU A 141 -12.24 -22.05 -8.00
N ASP A 142 -13.31 -22.30 -8.73
CA ASP A 142 -13.36 -23.45 -9.62
C ASP A 142 -12.37 -23.30 -10.77
N GLN A 143 -11.89 -24.43 -11.28
CA GLN A 143 -11.04 -24.47 -12.46
C GLN A 143 -11.71 -23.72 -13.60
N LYS A 144 -10.97 -22.80 -14.25
CA LYS A 144 -11.48 -22.01 -15.38
C LYS A 144 -10.72 -22.35 -16.66
N SER A 145 -11.44 -22.44 -17.75
CA SER A 145 -10.92 -22.72 -19.07
C SER A 145 -11.19 -21.55 -20.00
N ILE A 146 -10.20 -21.16 -20.80
CA ILE A 146 -10.26 -20.10 -21.79
C ILE A 146 -9.78 -20.66 -23.14
N GLU A 147 -10.67 -20.64 -24.14
CA GLU A 147 -10.38 -21.20 -25.45
C GLU A 147 -9.79 -20.19 -26.45
N TYR A 148 -10.00 -18.90 -26.20
CA TYR A 148 -9.55 -17.81 -27.08
C TYR A 148 -8.90 -16.71 -26.26
N GLY A 149 -7.68 -16.36 -26.64
CA GLY A 149 -6.86 -15.36 -25.95
C GLY A 149 -5.60 -15.99 -25.35
N GLY A 150 -4.59 -15.17 -25.15
CA GLY A 150 -3.31 -15.59 -24.57
C GLY A 150 -2.94 -14.79 -23.33
N ASP A 151 -3.58 -13.64 -23.10
CA ASP A 151 -3.31 -12.83 -21.93
C ASP A 151 -3.90 -13.48 -20.67
N ILE A 152 -3.13 -13.47 -19.60
CA ILE A 152 -3.44 -14.13 -18.34
C ILE A 152 -3.58 -13.04 -17.28
N ALA A 153 -4.72 -13.04 -16.57
CA ALA A 153 -4.94 -12.21 -15.39
C ALA A 153 -5.55 -13.12 -14.30
N VAL A 154 -4.72 -13.54 -13.35
CA VAL A 154 -5.10 -14.53 -12.33
C VAL A 154 -4.41 -14.23 -11.01
N VAL A 155 -4.96 -14.78 -9.93
CA VAL A 155 -4.38 -14.67 -8.58
C VAL A 155 -3.00 -15.32 -8.54
N THR A 156 -2.07 -14.68 -7.88
CA THR A 156 -0.72 -15.19 -7.62
C THR A 156 -0.77 -16.60 -7.03
N GLY A 157 0.06 -17.51 -7.56
CA GLY A 157 0.06 -18.92 -7.19
C GLY A 157 -0.86 -19.80 -8.04
N THR A 158 -1.59 -19.24 -9.02
CA THR A 158 -2.40 -20.01 -9.96
C THR A 158 -1.50 -20.82 -10.89
N GLN A 159 -1.79 -22.12 -11.03
CA GLN A 159 -1.16 -22.97 -12.02
C GLN A 159 -1.90 -22.82 -13.35
N VAL A 160 -1.16 -22.48 -14.40
CA VAL A 160 -1.66 -22.30 -15.76
C VAL A 160 -1.15 -23.43 -16.63
N SER A 161 -2.06 -24.24 -17.18
CA SER A 161 -1.78 -25.21 -18.22
C SER A 161 -2.10 -24.58 -19.56
N VAL A 162 -1.16 -24.62 -20.49
CA VAL A 162 -1.26 -24.04 -21.83
C VAL A 162 -1.26 -25.15 -22.84
N ASP A 163 -2.38 -25.40 -23.50
CA ASP A 163 -2.51 -26.33 -24.61
C ASP A 163 -2.47 -25.57 -25.94
N ILE A 164 -1.54 -25.94 -26.80
CA ILE A 164 -1.20 -25.25 -28.04
C ILE A 164 -1.51 -26.16 -29.21
N THR A 165 -2.38 -25.69 -30.10
CA THR A 165 -2.58 -26.36 -31.41
C THR A 165 -1.78 -25.60 -32.45
N PRO A 166 -0.72 -26.20 -33.01
CA PRO A 166 0.08 -25.57 -34.05
C PRO A 166 -0.59 -25.69 -35.43
N THR A 167 -0.32 -24.73 -36.34
CA THR A 167 -0.82 -24.75 -37.73
C THR A 167 -0.29 -25.90 -38.54
N ILE A 168 0.95 -26.28 -38.31
CA ILE A 168 1.62 -27.43 -38.92
C ILE A 168 2.31 -28.23 -37.82
N HIS A 169 2.59 -29.49 -38.09
CA HIS A 169 3.22 -30.36 -37.10
C HIS A 169 4.53 -29.77 -36.56
N SER A 170 4.63 -29.69 -35.25
CA SER A 170 5.83 -29.29 -34.52
C SER A 170 6.25 -30.43 -33.57
N PRO A 171 7.51 -30.85 -33.59
CA PRO A 171 7.99 -31.94 -32.72
C PRO A 171 8.12 -31.51 -31.25
N GLY A 172 8.08 -30.22 -30.94
CA GLY A 172 8.23 -29.68 -29.60
C GLY A 172 8.27 -28.16 -29.59
N GLY A 173 8.72 -27.62 -28.50
CA GLY A 173 8.84 -26.16 -28.31
C GLY A 173 9.05 -25.80 -26.86
N ARG A 174 8.87 -24.53 -26.56
CA ARG A 174 8.92 -24.01 -25.19
C ARG A 174 8.05 -22.77 -25.01
N ILE A 175 7.62 -22.54 -23.80
CA ILE A 175 7.11 -21.25 -23.33
C ILE A 175 8.29 -20.48 -22.76
N VAL A 176 8.46 -19.24 -23.15
CA VAL A 176 9.50 -18.33 -22.63
C VAL A 176 8.81 -17.26 -21.79
N LEU A 177 9.08 -17.26 -20.49
CA LEU A 177 8.57 -16.30 -19.52
C LEU A 177 9.62 -15.21 -19.27
N ASN A 178 9.23 -13.95 -19.38
CA ASN A 178 10.05 -12.78 -19.06
C ASN A 178 11.44 -12.78 -19.73
N ASP A 179 11.57 -13.43 -20.90
CA ASP A 179 12.84 -13.67 -21.61
C ASP A 179 13.93 -14.40 -20.79
N GLN A 180 13.59 -14.92 -19.62
CA GLN A 180 14.53 -15.54 -18.68
C GLN A 180 14.24 -17.04 -18.48
N THR A 181 13.00 -17.38 -18.19
CA THR A 181 12.61 -18.76 -17.85
C THR A 181 12.05 -19.47 -19.06
N SER A 182 12.54 -20.67 -19.30
CA SER A 182 12.14 -21.52 -20.44
C SER A 182 11.49 -22.81 -19.95
N ILE A 183 10.23 -23.02 -20.35
CA ILE A 183 9.42 -24.19 -19.96
C ILE A 183 9.24 -25.08 -21.21
N PRO A 184 9.72 -26.29 -21.20
CA PRO A 184 9.59 -27.18 -22.35
C PRO A 184 8.13 -27.58 -22.58
N LEU A 185 7.73 -27.67 -23.84
CA LEU A 185 6.43 -28.19 -24.25
C LEU A 185 6.50 -29.70 -24.48
N THR A 186 5.47 -30.39 -24.04
CA THR A 186 5.30 -31.83 -24.23
C THR A 186 4.26 -32.07 -25.34
N LEU A 187 4.63 -32.89 -26.33
CA LEU A 187 3.72 -33.26 -27.42
C LEU A 187 2.74 -34.34 -26.94
N LYS A 188 1.44 -34.07 -27.06
CA LYS A 188 0.36 -35.03 -26.79
C LYS A 188 0.08 -35.90 -28.04
N SER A 189 -0.59 -37.04 -27.84
CA SER A 189 -0.93 -38.00 -28.92
C SER A 189 -1.85 -37.42 -29.99
N ASN A 190 -2.59 -36.36 -29.67
CA ASN A 190 -3.48 -35.65 -30.61
C ASN A 190 -2.77 -34.56 -31.43
N GLY A 191 -1.45 -34.40 -31.29
CA GLY A 191 -0.69 -33.38 -32.01
C GLY A 191 -0.65 -31.99 -31.33
N THR A 192 -1.31 -31.81 -30.17
CA THR A 192 -1.20 -30.60 -29.38
C THR A 192 0.03 -30.61 -28.49
N LEU A 193 0.58 -29.44 -28.21
CA LEU A 193 1.70 -29.26 -27.31
C LEU A 193 1.19 -28.66 -25.99
N THR A 194 1.67 -29.16 -24.86
CA THR A 194 1.26 -28.69 -23.55
C THR A 194 2.45 -28.25 -22.71
N GLY A 195 2.28 -27.16 -21.94
CA GLY A 195 3.22 -26.70 -20.93
C GLY A 195 2.48 -26.14 -19.73
N GLU A 196 3.13 -26.15 -18.58
CA GLU A 196 2.52 -25.68 -17.32
C GLU A 196 3.48 -24.76 -16.60
N PHE A 197 2.93 -23.72 -15.99
CA PHE A 197 3.69 -22.82 -15.11
C PHE A 197 2.79 -22.22 -14.03
N THR A 198 3.42 -21.74 -12.97
CA THR A 198 2.73 -21.06 -11.89
C THR A 198 2.99 -19.56 -11.99
N VAL A 199 1.92 -18.77 -11.97
CA VAL A 199 2.00 -17.30 -12.00
C VAL A 199 2.46 -16.80 -10.62
N GLN A 200 3.64 -16.16 -10.56
CA GLN A 200 4.23 -15.62 -9.34
C GLN A 200 4.28 -14.09 -9.34
N GLU A 201 4.53 -13.50 -10.49
CA GLU A 201 4.74 -12.07 -10.69
C GLU A 201 4.20 -11.62 -12.04
N ASP A 202 4.04 -10.32 -12.20
CA ASP A 202 3.67 -9.71 -13.47
C ASP A 202 4.74 -9.92 -14.52
N GLY A 203 4.30 -10.07 -15.76
CA GLY A 203 5.26 -10.29 -16.83
C GLY A 203 4.62 -10.56 -18.17
N PHE A 204 5.31 -11.33 -18.96
CA PHE A 204 4.86 -11.75 -20.28
C PHE A 204 5.40 -13.13 -20.64
N TYR A 205 4.73 -13.76 -21.57
CA TYR A 205 5.22 -14.99 -22.17
C TYR A 205 5.02 -15.00 -23.69
N ARG A 206 5.86 -15.78 -24.35
CA ARG A 206 5.71 -16.13 -25.77
C ARG A 206 5.95 -17.60 -25.97
N ILE A 207 5.44 -18.12 -27.08
CA ILE A 207 5.56 -19.50 -27.46
C ILE A 207 6.57 -19.61 -28.60
N GLU A 208 7.56 -20.45 -28.43
CA GLU A 208 8.52 -20.82 -29.46
C GLU A 208 8.31 -22.28 -29.81
N LEU A 209 8.15 -22.56 -31.11
CA LEU A 209 7.95 -23.92 -31.63
C LEU A 209 9.17 -24.41 -32.40
N ASP A 210 9.44 -25.68 -32.29
CA ASP A 210 10.49 -26.34 -33.04
C ASP A 210 9.97 -26.72 -34.44
N THR A 211 10.76 -26.44 -35.47
CA THR A 211 10.43 -26.83 -36.82
C THR A 211 10.94 -28.25 -37.08
N THR A 212 10.40 -28.93 -38.09
CA THR A 212 10.86 -30.24 -38.51
C THR A 212 12.30 -30.28 -39.03
N ILE A 213 12.85 -29.10 -39.35
CA ILE A 213 14.26 -28.93 -39.78
C ILE A 213 15.22 -28.63 -38.63
N GLY A 214 14.72 -28.66 -37.38
CA GLY A 214 15.53 -28.48 -36.16
C GLY A 214 15.83 -27.05 -35.78
N THR A 215 15.21 -26.05 -36.44
CA THR A 215 15.28 -24.66 -36.03
C THR A 215 14.09 -24.31 -35.11
N ARG A 216 14.27 -23.35 -34.24
CA ARG A 216 13.22 -22.85 -33.34
C ARG A 216 12.76 -21.48 -33.80
N VAL A 217 11.45 -21.26 -33.80
CA VAL A 217 10.84 -20.04 -34.28
C VAL A 217 9.88 -19.48 -33.24
N SER A 218 9.76 -18.15 -33.17
CA SER A 218 8.72 -17.50 -32.39
C SER A 218 7.37 -17.73 -33.06
N ALA A 219 6.52 -18.48 -32.42
CA ALA A 219 5.26 -18.99 -32.99
C ALA A 219 4.03 -18.22 -32.48
N SER A 220 4.20 -17.30 -31.55
CA SER A 220 3.13 -16.45 -31.04
C SER A 220 3.59 -15.01 -30.86
N PRO A 221 2.65 -14.06 -30.79
CA PRO A 221 2.94 -12.76 -30.18
C PRO A 221 3.32 -12.94 -28.71
N GLN A 222 3.71 -11.86 -28.10
CA GLN A 222 3.93 -11.76 -26.66
C GLN A 222 2.59 -11.54 -25.97
N TYR A 223 2.28 -12.38 -24.99
CA TYR A 223 1.09 -12.29 -24.14
C TYR A 223 1.46 -11.76 -22.78
N THR A 224 0.55 -11.00 -22.18
CA THR A 224 0.73 -10.44 -20.82
C THR A 224 0.36 -11.44 -19.75
N VAL A 225 1.03 -11.34 -18.61
CA VAL A 225 0.72 -12.09 -17.40
C VAL A 225 0.57 -11.08 -16.26
N ASP A 226 -0.66 -10.90 -15.80
CA ASP A 226 -1.01 -10.06 -14.66
C ASP A 226 -1.23 -10.96 -13.44
N ALA A 227 -0.30 -10.92 -12.51
CA ALA A 227 -0.38 -11.64 -11.24
C ALA A 227 -1.14 -10.79 -10.22
N LEU A 228 -2.43 -11.05 -10.07
CA LEU A 228 -3.28 -10.31 -9.15
C LEU A 228 -2.88 -10.66 -7.71
N PRO A 229 -2.39 -9.70 -6.91
CA PRO A 229 -2.07 -9.97 -5.53
C PRO A 229 -3.37 -10.18 -4.74
N ASP A 230 -3.36 -11.17 -3.87
CA ASP A 230 -4.36 -11.33 -2.83
C ASP A 230 -4.31 -10.10 -1.89
N ARG A 231 -5.46 -9.56 -1.48
CA ARG A 231 -5.53 -8.39 -0.61
C ARG A 231 -5.33 -8.80 0.84
N LEU A 232 -4.92 -7.85 1.67
CA LEU A 232 -4.89 -8.04 3.11
C LEU A 232 -6.32 -8.01 3.66
N PRO A 233 -6.65 -8.85 4.66
CA PRO A 233 -7.94 -8.81 5.30
C PRO A 233 -8.15 -7.45 6.00
N LEU A 234 -9.38 -6.96 6.03
CA LEU A 234 -9.77 -5.75 6.71
C LEU A 234 -10.49 -6.10 8.00
N VAL A 235 -10.21 -5.36 9.07
CA VAL A 235 -10.90 -5.54 10.36
C VAL A 235 -11.14 -4.19 11.02
N ALA A 236 -12.36 -4.02 11.56
CA ALA A 236 -12.74 -2.81 12.30
C ALA A 236 -13.75 -3.16 13.40
N PHE A 237 -13.81 -2.32 14.45
CA PHE A 237 -14.87 -2.42 15.45
C PHE A 237 -16.12 -1.70 14.97
N THR A 238 -17.24 -2.43 15.00
CA THR A 238 -18.58 -1.90 14.73
C THR A 238 -19.24 -1.38 16.02
N LYS A 239 -18.91 -2.00 17.17
CA LYS A 239 -19.39 -1.61 18.48
C LYS A 239 -18.24 -1.65 19.50
N PRO A 240 -18.09 -0.62 20.32
CA PRO A 240 -18.75 0.69 20.27
C PRO A 240 -18.18 1.59 19.16
N GLY A 241 -17.09 1.19 18.46
CA GLY A 241 -16.45 1.94 17.38
C GLY A 241 -15.80 3.28 17.82
N ARG A 242 -15.62 3.45 19.11
CA ARG A 242 -15.02 4.64 19.76
C ARG A 242 -14.50 4.31 21.14
N ASP A 243 -13.69 5.17 21.70
CA ASP A 243 -13.32 5.11 23.11
C ASP A 243 -14.53 5.24 24.01
N VAL A 244 -14.55 4.50 25.09
CA VAL A 244 -15.65 4.48 26.07
C VAL A 244 -15.10 4.66 27.48
N ILE A 245 -16.02 5.01 28.38
CA ILE A 245 -15.76 5.13 29.80
C ILE A 245 -16.66 4.12 30.50
N ALA A 246 -16.11 3.38 31.45
CA ALA A 246 -16.86 2.39 32.24
C ALA A 246 -16.47 2.46 33.69
N SER A 247 -17.35 2.03 34.59
CA SER A 247 -17.03 1.82 36.00
C SER A 247 -16.43 0.40 36.22
N PRO A 248 -15.79 0.13 37.36
CA PRO A 248 -15.20 -1.19 37.65
C PRO A 248 -16.19 -2.35 37.72
N ILE A 249 -17.49 -2.08 37.72
CA ILE A 249 -18.58 -3.06 37.81
C ILE A 249 -19.44 -3.11 36.56
N GLU A 250 -19.11 -2.35 35.52
CA GLU A 250 -19.84 -2.34 34.26
C GLU A 250 -19.33 -3.39 33.28
N GLU A 251 -20.17 -3.67 32.32
CA GLU A 251 -19.86 -4.51 31.18
C GLU A 251 -19.68 -3.64 29.93
N VAL A 252 -18.67 -3.93 29.12
CA VAL A 252 -18.47 -3.27 27.84
C VAL A 252 -18.49 -4.32 26.74
N PHE A 253 -19.52 -4.24 25.91
CA PHE A 253 -19.63 -5.08 24.71
C PHE A 253 -18.83 -4.48 23.56
N VAL A 254 -17.97 -5.30 22.95
CA VAL A 254 -17.21 -4.96 21.75
C VAL A 254 -17.53 -5.95 20.64
N GLU A 255 -17.68 -5.45 19.41
CA GLU A 255 -17.96 -6.27 18.23
C GLU A 255 -17.03 -5.84 17.10
N ALA A 256 -16.27 -6.78 16.58
CA ALA A 256 -15.39 -6.58 15.44
C ALA A 256 -15.97 -7.28 14.21
N THR A 257 -15.90 -6.60 13.08
CA THR A 257 -16.21 -7.14 11.75
C THR A 257 -14.93 -7.20 10.94
N ALA A 258 -14.70 -8.37 10.34
CA ALA A 258 -13.57 -8.62 9.46
C ALA A 258 -14.07 -9.11 8.09
N THR A 259 -13.42 -8.65 7.01
CA THR A 259 -13.75 -9.01 5.62
C THR A 259 -12.48 -9.35 4.84
N ASP A 260 -12.61 -10.29 3.90
CA ASP A 260 -11.53 -10.74 3.03
C ASP A 260 -12.10 -11.26 1.70
N ASP A 261 -11.34 -11.19 0.61
CA ASP A 261 -11.79 -11.60 -0.73
C ASP A 261 -11.79 -13.14 -0.94
N TYR A 262 -10.97 -13.88 -0.18
CA TYR A 262 -10.91 -15.35 -0.28
C TYR A 262 -11.17 -16.09 1.03
N GLY A 263 -11.47 -15.35 2.08
CA GLY A 263 -11.93 -15.86 3.37
C GLY A 263 -10.91 -15.79 4.50
N LEU A 264 -11.48 -15.80 5.67
CA LEU A 264 -10.79 -15.58 6.94
C LEU A 264 -10.53 -16.90 7.65
N SER A 265 -9.37 -17.01 8.30
CA SER A 265 -9.01 -18.18 9.10
C SER A 265 -9.22 -17.98 10.59
N ASN A 266 -8.94 -16.77 11.11
CA ASN A 266 -9.00 -16.46 12.53
C ASN A 266 -9.32 -14.99 12.76
N LEU A 267 -10.13 -14.71 13.81
CA LEU A 267 -10.38 -13.36 14.33
C LEU A 267 -10.16 -13.39 15.84
N GLU A 268 -9.27 -12.54 16.32
CA GLU A 268 -8.87 -12.46 17.72
C GLU A 268 -9.08 -11.04 18.24
N LEU A 269 -9.49 -10.94 19.50
CA LEU A 269 -9.50 -9.72 20.27
C LEU A 269 -8.25 -9.70 21.15
N MET A 270 -7.41 -8.71 20.96
CA MET A 270 -6.22 -8.44 21.74
C MET A 270 -6.51 -7.32 22.72
N TYR A 271 -6.14 -7.47 23.98
CA TYR A 271 -6.35 -6.43 24.98
C TYR A 271 -5.26 -6.42 26.03
N SER A 272 -5.03 -5.28 26.64
CA SER A 272 -4.15 -5.11 27.78
C SER A 272 -4.71 -4.11 28.78
N VAL A 273 -4.38 -4.28 30.05
CA VAL A 273 -4.69 -3.31 31.11
C VAL A 273 -3.43 -2.53 31.44
N ASN A 274 -3.49 -1.20 31.37
CA ASN A 274 -2.39 -0.27 31.66
C ASN A 274 -1.07 -0.60 30.91
N GLY A 275 -1.18 -1.08 29.66
CA GLY A 275 -0.01 -1.50 28.85
C GLY A 275 0.75 -2.69 29.42
N GLY A 276 0.09 -3.50 30.25
CA GLY A 276 0.61 -4.75 30.76
C GLY A 276 0.69 -5.82 29.68
N LYS A 277 0.89 -7.07 30.08
CA LYS A 277 0.96 -8.20 29.13
C LYS A 277 -0.34 -8.29 28.32
N GLU A 278 -0.23 -8.33 27.01
CA GLU A 278 -1.36 -8.58 26.12
C GLU A 278 -2.00 -9.94 26.40
N LYS A 279 -3.32 -9.94 26.42
CA LYS A 279 -4.17 -11.12 26.49
C LYS A 279 -4.95 -11.25 25.19
N ARG A 280 -5.33 -12.48 24.87
CA ARG A 280 -6.00 -12.84 23.64
C ARG A 280 -7.30 -13.56 23.94
N VAL A 281 -8.37 -13.14 23.25
CA VAL A 281 -9.65 -13.85 23.17
C VAL A 281 -9.89 -14.22 21.72
N GLN A 282 -10.14 -15.48 21.45
CA GLN A 282 -10.49 -15.93 20.11
C GLN A 282 -11.98 -15.64 19.88
N LEU A 283 -12.27 -14.71 18.96
CA LEU A 283 -13.64 -14.38 18.58
C LEU A 283 -14.17 -15.34 17.52
N TYR A 284 -13.29 -15.73 16.58
CA TYR A 284 -13.56 -16.72 15.57
C TYR A 284 -12.31 -17.55 15.28
N GLY A 285 -12.49 -18.83 15.14
CA GLY A 285 -11.45 -19.79 14.78
C GLY A 285 -12.15 -21.07 14.33
N GLY A 286 -12.69 -21.03 13.13
CA GLY A 286 -13.54 -22.08 12.61
C GLY A 286 -12.96 -22.78 11.39
N ARG A 287 -13.50 -23.96 11.08
CA ARG A 287 -13.24 -24.68 9.84
C ARG A 287 -14.01 -24.08 8.65
N ALA A 288 -15.12 -23.39 8.92
CA ALA A 288 -15.88 -22.66 7.91
C ALA A 288 -15.11 -21.37 7.59
N ARG A 289 -14.61 -21.27 6.39
CA ARG A 289 -13.94 -20.07 5.89
C ARG A 289 -15.01 -19.13 5.37
N LEU A 290 -15.17 -18.00 6.01
CA LEU A 290 -16.16 -16.97 5.68
C LEU A 290 -15.44 -15.75 5.13
N ASP A 291 -16.04 -15.11 4.16
CA ASP A 291 -15.50 -13.89 3.54
C ASP A 291 -15.78 -12.67 4.43
N GLU A 292 -16.81 -12.79 5.31
CA GLU A 292 -17.16 -11.79 6.31
C GLU A 292 -17.49 -12.47 7.63
N ILE A 293 -16.95 -11.93 8.71
CA ILE A 293 -17.18 -12.41 10.08
C ILE A 293 -17.45 -11.22 10.98
N SER A 294 -18.57 -11.25 11.70
CA SER A 294 -18.84 -10.33 12.80
C SER A 294 -18.93 -11.14 14.09
N ALA A 295 -18.11 -10.79 15.08
CA ALA A 295 -18.08 -11.47 16.37
C ALA A 295 -17.77 -10.50 17.50
N GLY A 296 -18.39 -10.72 18.66
CA GLY A 296 -18.30 -9.84 19.81
C GLY A 296 -17.82 -10.53 21.06
N HIS A 297 -17.45 -9.70 22.04
CA HIS A 297 -17.03 -10.11 23.37
C HIS A 297 -17.51 -9.10 24.41
N ASN A 298 -17.91 -9.58 25.59
CA ASN A 298 -18.19 -8.73 26.74
C ASN A 298 -16.99 -8.68 27.67
N PHE A 299 -16.49 -7.49 27.92
CA PHE A 299 -15.54 -7.23 28.99
C PHE A 299 -16.30 -7.05 30.30
N TYR A 300 -16.12 -7.96 31.25
CA TYR A 300 -16.63 -7.86 32.61
C TYR A 300 -15.56 -7.22 33.48
N PHE A 301 -15.70 -5.92 33.79
CA PHE A 301 -14.64 -5.17 34.47
C PHE A 301 -14.39 -5.65 35.89
N GLU A 302 -15.35 -6.33 36.52
CA GLU A 302 -15.18 -6.99 37.81
C GLU A 302 -14.05 -8.05 37.82
N GLU A 303 -13.80 -8.69 36.67
CA GLU A 303 -12.79 -9.75 36.56
C GLU A 303 -11.35 -9.19 36.47
N PHE A 304 -11.19 -7.92 36.12
CA PHE A 304 -9.87 -7.31 35.87
C PHE A 304 -9.24 -6.70 37.13
N ASN A 305 -9.97 -6.57 38.25
CA ASN A 305 -9.55 -5.86 39.46
C ASN A 305 -9.04 -4.44 39.18
N VAL A 306 -9.65 -3.75 38.24
CA VAL A 306 -9.28 -2.41 37.83
C VAL A 306 -9.74 -1.36 38.84
N ARG A 307 -9.03 -0.23 38.88
CA ARG A 307 -9.33 0.91 39.73
C ARG A 307 -9.64 2.13 38.87
N PRO A 308 -10.33 3.13 39.41
CA PRO A 308 -10.46 4.42 38.74
C PRO A 308 -9.10 4.97 38.31
N GLY A 309 -9.00 5.48 37.06
CA GLY A 309 -7.75 5.90 36.44
C GLY A 309 -6.97 4.78 35.74
N ASP A 310 -7.45 3.54 35.75
CA ASP A 310 -6.91 2.48 34.91
C ASP A 310 -7.54 2.54 33.51
N THR A 311 -6.82 1.99 32.53
CA THR A 311 -7.26 1.93 31.14
C THR A 311 -7.09 0.52 30.58
N LEU A 312 -8.14 0.00 29.96
CA LEU A 312 -8.06 -1.18 29.11
C LEU A 312 -7.90 -0.71 27.67
N SER A 313 -6.84 -1.12 27.00
CA SER A 313 -6.65 -0.94 25.55
C SER A 313 -6.94 -2.22 24.81
N TYR A 314 -7.61 -2.14 23.63
CA TYR A 314 -7.97 -3.31 22.85
C TYR A 314 -7.95 -3.03 21.36
N TYR A 315 -7.64 -4.06 20.58
CA TYR A 315 -7.71 -4.06 19.12
C TYR A 315 -8.06 -5.45 18.61
N ALA A 316 -8.60 -5.53 17.42
CA ALA A 316 -8.89 -6.80 16.77
C ALA A 316 -7.75 -7.17 15.82
N ARG A 317 -7.42 -8.44 15.76
CA ARG A 317 -6.43 -9.02 14.85
C ARG A 317 -7.08 -10.10 14.02
N VAL A 318 -6.89 -10.05 12.71
CA VAL A 318 -7.46 -11.00 11.77
C VAL A 318 -6.35 -11.65 10.94
N LEU A 319 -6.53 -12.93 10.61
CA LEU A 319 -5.68 -13.66 9.70
C LEU A 319 -6.52 -14.15 8.52
N ASP A 320 -5.97 -13.99 7.30
CA ASP A 320 -6.53 -14.58 6.09
C ASP A 320 -6.26 -16.10 6.04
N ASN A 321 -6.75 -16.74 4.99
CA ASN A 321 -6.55 -18.16 4.75
C ASN A 321 -5.50 -18.46 3.68
N ASN A 322 -4.71 -17.47 3.23
CA ASN A 322 -3.72 -17.63 2.18
C ASN A 322 -2.66 -18.67 2.56
N THR A 323 -2.35 -19.57 1.62
CA THR A 323 -1.34 -20.63 1.80
C THR A 323 -0.20 -20.51 0.79
N VAL A 324 -0.19 -19.45 -0.05
CA VAL A 324 0.81 -19.20 -1.09
C VAL A 324 1.86 -18.21 -0.58
N GLY A 325 3.08 -18.31 -1.05
CA GLY A 325 4.18 -17.42 -0.68
C GLY A 325 4.54 -17.51 0.80
N ASN A 326 4.43 -16.39 1.51
CA ASN A 326 4.74 -16.32 2.96
C ASN A 326 3.62 -16.89 3.86
N GLY A 327 2.55 -17.45 3.29
CA GLY A 327 1.42 -18.00 4.01
C GLY A 327 0.41 -16.96 4.47
N SER A 328 -0.37 -17.32 5.49
CA SER A 328 -1.45 -16.49 6.05
C SER A 328 -0.93 -15.12 6.50
N ARG A 329 -1.61 -14.06 6.06
CA ARG A 329 -1.24 -12.68 6.36
C ARG A 329 -2.17 -12.11 7.43
N GLN A 330 -1.66 -11.13 8.14
CA GLN A 330 -2.29 -10.56 9.30
C GLN A 330 -2.61 -9.08 9.09
N SER A 331 -3.80 -8.66 9.55
CA SER A 331 -4.16 -7.26 9.73
C SER A 331 -4.67 -7.01 11.14
N SER A 332 -4.62 -5.76 11.56
CA SER A 332 -5.15 -5.32 12.86
C SER A 332 -5.99 -4.06 12.69
N SER A 333 -7.00 -3.93 13.53
CA SER A 333 -7.83 -2.71 13.62
C SER A 333 -7.04 -1.56 14.24
N ASP A 334 -7.67 -0.41 14.36
CA ASP A 334 -7.22 0.67 15.22
C ASP A 334 -7.29 0.25 16.69
N LEU A 335 -6.50 0.95 17.53
CA LEU A 335 -6.45 0.76 18.97
C LEU A 335 -7.53 1.60 19.63
N TYR A 336 -8.34 0.98 20.50
CA TYR A 336 -9.40 1.62 21.28
C TYR A 336 -9.14 1.50 22.77
N PHE A 337 -9.75 2.39 23.55
CA PHE A 337 -9.55 2.47 24.98
C PHE A 337 -10.88 2.44 25.73
N VAL A 338 -10.86 1.74 26.88
CA VAL A 338 -11.89 1.86 27.92
C VAL A 338 -11.24 2.47 29.15
N ARG A 339 -11.63 3.71 29.48
CA ARG A 339 -11.17 4.41 30.69
C ARG A 339 -12.04 3.99 31.87
N VAL A 340 -11.42 3.61 32.95
CA VAL A 340 -12.13 3.23 34.18
C VAL A 340 -12.33 4.47 35.07
N ARG A 341 -13.57 4.73 35.47
CA ARG A 341 -13.92 5.84 36.37
C ARG A 341 -14.70 5.35 37.60
N PRO A 342 -14.77 6.17 38.71
CA PRO A 342 -15.59 5.84 39.85
C PRO A 342 -17.08 5.73 39.50
N PHE A 343 -17.78 4.78 40.10
CA PHE A 343 -19.22 4.59 39.94
C PHE A 343 -20.03 5.82 40.37
N ASP A 344 -19.61 6.50 41.46
CA ASP A 344 -20.35 7.64 42.06
C ASP A 344 -20.46 8.87 41.12
N LYS A 345 -19.60 9.00 40.11
CA LYS A 345 -19.65 10.16 39.19
C LYS A 345 -20.85 10.14 38.24
N ASP A 346 -21.35 8.98 37.87
CA ASP A 346 -22.54 8.90 37.01
C ASP A 346 -23.80 9.35 37.75
N PHE A 347 -23.87 9.10 39.05
CA PHE A 347 -25.00 9.53 39.90
C PHE A 347 -25.00 11.03 40.13
N GLN A 348 -23.84 11.66 40.28
CA GLN A 348 -23.74 13.12 40.45
C GLN A 348 -24.04 13.93 39.19
N LYS A 349 -23.66 13.42 38.00
CA LYS A 349 -24.04 14.04 36.73
C LYS A 349 -25.56 13.98 36.46
N ALA A 350 -26.22 12.90 36.82
CA ALA A 350 -27.67 12.76 36.68
C ALA A 350 -28.46 13.69 37.63
N THR A 351 -27.95 13.93 38.86
CA THR A 351 -28.56 14.83 39.82
C THR A 351 -28.32 16.32 39.52
N SER A 352 -27.19 16.67 38.91
CA SER A 352 -26.88 18.07 38.55
C SER A 352 -27.61 18.56 37.27
N MET A 353 -28.09 17.66 36.42
CA MET A 353 -28.94 18.00 35.27
C MET A 353 -30.36 18.46 35.64
N GLY A 354 -30.79 18.31 36.88
CA GLY A 354 -32.10 18.75 37.38
C GLY A 354 -32.18 20.18 37.99
N GLY A 355 -31.06 20.90 38.10
CA GLY A 355 -31.00 22.23 38.69
C GLY A 355 -30.24 23.23 37.85
N SER A 356 -30.96 24.11 37.17
CA SER A 356 -30.63 25.39 36.52
C SER A 356 -29.16 25.73 36.29
N GLY A 357 -28.87 25.85 35.02
CA GLY A 357 -27.84 26.58 34.30
C GLY A 357 -26.82 27.43 35.05
N MET A 358 -25.55 27.06 34.92
CA MET A 358 -24.45 27.96 34.58
C MET A 358 -23.18 27.11 34.36
N ASN A 359 -22.74 27.07 33.14
CA ASN A 359 -21.38 26.99 32.59
C ASN A 359 -20.26 26.36 33.46
N SER A 360 -20.36 25.05 33.79
CA SER A 360 -19.25 24.27 34.34
C SER A 360 -18.71 23.22 33.37
N GLY A 361 -19.12 23.27 32.09
CA GLY A 361 -18.69 22.34 31.05
C GLY A 361 -17.26 22.55 30.54
N GLY A 362 -16.70 23.75 30.73
CA GLY A 362 -15.36 24.08 30.22
C GLY A 362 -14.20 23.60 31.09
N MET A 363 -14.41 23.45 32.39
CA MET A 363 -13.33 23.12 33.33
C MET A 363 -12.95 21.65 33.39
N ALA A 364 -13.92 20.76 33.16
CA ALA A 364 -13.65 19.30 33.18
C ALA A 364 -12.95 18.82 31.89
N ASP A 365 -13.18 19.51 30.76
CA ASP A 365 -12.58 19.17 29.50
C ASP A 365 -11.08 19.55 29.41
N SER A 366 -10.65 20.61 30.13
CA SER A 366 -9.25 21.07 30.08
C SER A 366 -8.30 20.17 30.87
N VAL A 367 -8.74 19.54 31.95
CA VAL A 367 -7.93 18.67 32.79
C VAL A 367 -7.75 17.29 32.13
N GLY A 368 -8.77 16.79 31.42
CA GLY A 368 -8.69 15.53 30.64
C GLY A 368 -7.84 15.61 29.39
N GLY A 369 -7.34 16.76 29.00
CA GLY A 369 -6.64 16.97 27.74
C GLY A 369 -5.25 16.37 27.67
N LEU A 370 -4.53 16.20 28.80
CA LEU A 370 -3.19 15.59 28.79
C LEU A 370 -3.27 14.08 28.56
N SER A 371 -4.20 13.40 29.22
CA SER A 371 -4.42 11.96 29.02
C SER A 371 -4.96 11.69 27.61
N GLU A 372 -5.80 12.56 27.06
CA GLU A 372 -6.29 12.49 25.70
C GLU A 372 -5.15 12.58 24.68
N GLN A 373 -4.26 13.57 24.83
CA GLN A 373 -3.09 13.69 23.97
C GLN A 373 -2.17 12.46 24.08
N GLN A 374 -1.98 11.92 25.27
CA GLN A 374 -1.20 10.70 25.45
C GLN A 374 -1.85 9.49 24.76
N ARG A 375 -3.19 9.35 24.81
CA ARG A 375 -3.90 8.30 24.07
C ARG A 375 -3.71 8.42 22.56
N GLN A 376 -3.81 9.64 22.03
CA GLN A 376 -3.55 9.90 20.60
C GLN A 376 -2.12 9.52 20.20
N ILE A 377 -1.12 9.80 21.04
CA ILE A 377 0.26 9.38 20.81
C ILE A 377 0.37 7.86 20.81
N ILE A 378 -0.23 7.16 21.78
CA ILE A 378 -0.25 5.70 21.84
C ILE A 378 -0.88 5.10 20.56
N SER A 379 -2.03 5.63 20.13
CA SER A 379 -2.68 5.20 18.89
C SER A 379 -1.78 5.42 17.68
N ALA A 380 -1.11 6.58 17.60
CA ALA A 380 -0.16 6.86 16.52
C ALA A 380 1.05 5.92 16.55
N THR A 381 1.64 5.66 17.73
CA THR A 381 2.73 4.70 17.90
C THR A 381 2.30 3.29 17.49
N PHE A 382 1.11 2.87 17.91
CA PHE A 382 0.54 1.57 17.55
C PHE A 382 0.35 1.44 16.03
N ASN A 383 -0.22 2.46 15.36
CA ASN A 383 -0.40 2.46 13.92
C ASN A 383 0.94 2.36 13.17
N VAL A 384 1.95 3.12 13.61
CA VAL A 384 3.30 3.02 13.03
C VAL A 384 3.90 1.63 13.22
N GLN A 385 3.71 1.00 14.37
CA GLN A 385 4.16 -0.37 14.62
C GLN A 385 3.40 -1.38 13.76
N ARG A 386 2.06 -1.27 13.68
CA ARG A 386 1.19 -2.13 12.87
C ARG A 386 1.61 -2.13 11.41
N ASP A 387 1.80 -0.94 10.86
CA ASP A 387 2.04 -0.74 9.44
C ASP A 387 3.53 -0.76 9.07
N GLN A 388 4.41 -1.04 10.03
CA GLN A 388 5.89 -1.01 9.87
C GLN A 388 6.38 -1.79 8.65
N ALA A 389 5.79 -2.96 8.37
CA ALA A 389 6.18 -3.83 7.26
C ALA A 389 5.84 -3.24 5.87
N THR A 390 4.92 -2.27 5.81
CA THR A 390 4.49 -1.63 4.56
C THR A 390 5.32 -0.39 4.23
N TYR A 391 6.05 0.15 5.21
CA TYR A 391 6.83 1.37 5.05
C TYR A 391 8.22 1.12 4.49
N THR A 392 8.69 2.05 3.68
CA THR A 392 10.12 2.13 3.37
C THR A 392 10.89 2.55 4.63
N PRO A 393 12.19 2.24 4.75
CA PRO A 393 13.00 2.64 5.91
C PRO A 393 12.98 4.16 6.17
N GLU A 394 12.91 4.96 5.12
CA GLU A 394 12.83 6.42 5.22
C GLU A 394 11.46 6.89 5.74
N THR A 395 10.38 6.35 5.19
CA THR A 395 9.01 6.66 5.62
C THR A 395 8.78 6.24 7.07
N LEU A 396 9.24 5.05 7.47
CA LEU A 396 9.18 4.59 8.86
C LEU A 396 9.88 5.58 9.80
N ARG A 397 11.09 6.01 9.43
CA ARG A 397 11.84 6.99 10.22
C ARG A 397 11.07 8.29 10.38
N GLN A 398 10.47 8.81 9.32
CA GLN A 398 9.67 10.05 9.35
C GLN A 398 8.49 9.93 10.30
N HIS A 399 7.71 8.85 10.23
CA HIS A 399 6.58 8.60 11.12
C HIS A 399 7.00 8.46 12.58
N VAL A 400 8.04 7.68 12.88
CA VAL A 400 8.53 7.51 14.25
C VAL A 400 9.06 8.82 14.82
N VAL A 401 9.76 9.64 14.04
CA VAL A 401 10.24 10.97 14.46
C VAL A 401 9.07 11.89 14.77
N LEU A 402 8.01 11.89 13.95
CA LEU A 402 6.82 12.72 14.18
C LEU A 402 6.14 12.35 15.50
N VAL A 403 5.93 11.07 15.76
CA VAL A 403 5.38 10.58 17.03
C VAL A 403 6.29 10.94 18.20
N GLY A 404 7.61 10.77 18.06
CA GLY A 404 8.59 11.14 19.08
C GLY A 404 8.58 12.64 19.41
N LEU A 405 8.37 13.51 18.42
CA LEU A 405 8.20 14.94 18.64
C LEU A 405 6.90 15.25 19.40
N SER A 406 5.81 14.55 19.09
CA SER A 406 4.55 14.70 19.81
C SER A 406 4.70 14.28 21.28
N GLN A 407 5.38 13.16 21.54
CA GLN A 407 5.68 12.68 22.90
C GLN A 407 6.56 13.67 23.67
N SER A 408 7.59 14.22 23.04
CA SER A 408 8.48 15.23 23.65
C SER A 408 7.71 16.49 24.03
N ARG A 409 6.86 16.99 23.14
CA ARG A 409 6.03 18.18 23.40
C ARG A 409 5.07 17.96 24.57
N LEU A 410 4.43 16.81 24.63
CA LEU A 410 3.53 16.49 25.75
C LEU A 410 4.32 16.38 27.06
N ARG A 411 5.48 15.72 27.06
CA ARG A 411 6.37 15.65 28.24
C ARG A 411 6.77 17.04 28.74
N GLU A 412 7.19 17.94 27.83
CA GLU A 412 7.56 19.33 28.19
C GLU A 412 6.41 20.10 28.84
N LYS A 413 5.17 19.89 28.37
CA LYS A 413 3.97 20.48 28.99
C LYS A 413 3.78 19.96 30.41
N VAL A 414 3.86 18.65 30.63
CA VAL A 414 3.72 18.04 31.96
C VAL A 414 4.85 18.50 32.89
N GLU A 415 6.09 18.61 32.41
CA GLU A 415 7.22 19.16 33.16
C GLU A 415 6.97 20.63 33.56
N GLY A 416 6.46 21.46 32.64
CA GLY A 416 6.08 22.82 32.88
C GLY A 416 4.99 22.96 33.97
N LEU A 417 4.00 22.07 33.93
CA LEU A 417 2.96 21.99 34.95
C LEU A 417 3.54 21.63 36.33
N VAL A 418 4.40 20.59 36.39
CA VAL A 418 5.08 20.18 37.63
C VAL A 418 5.93 21.30 38.19
N ALA A 419 6.67 22.04 37.37
CA ALA A 419 7.49 23.17 37.80
C ALA A 419 6.64 24.30 38.39
N ARG A 420 5.48 24.63 37.78
CA ARG A 420 4.56 25.62 38.28
C ARG A 420 3.89 25.22 39.61
N MET A 421 3.45 23.94 39.69
CA MET A 421 2.92 23.41 40.97
C MET A 421 3.94 23.50 42.09
N ASN A 422 5.20 23.22 41.84
CA ASN A 422 6.27 23.32 42.82
C ASN A 422 6.56 24.76 43.19
N SER A 423 6.56 25.71 42.26
CA SER A 423 6.82 27.13 42.52
C SER A 423 5.73 27.79 43.37
N ARG A 424 4.48 27.36 43.20
CA ARG A 424 3.31 27.87 43.97
C ARG A 424 3.08 27.08 45.27
N LEU A 425 3.96 26.11 45.61
CA LEU A 425 3.84 25.24 46.78
C LEU A 425 2.56 24.37 46.82
N ILE A 426 1.83 24.26 45.72
CA ILE A 426 0.58 23.48 45.61
C ILE A 426 0.86 22.00 45.85
N ALA A 427 2.00 21.49 45.38
CA ALA A 427 2.43 20.10 45.56
C ALA A 427 2.67 19.73 47.04
N ARG A 428 2.77 20.70 47.96
CA ARG A 428 2.92 20.48 49.42
C ARG A 428 1.60 20.47 50.17
N ASP A 429 0.53 20.94 49.55
CA ASP A 429 -0.80 20.83 50.15
C ASP A 429 -1.21 19.36 50.23
N THR A 430 -1.81 18.97 51.35
CA THR A 430 -2.25 17.59 51.61
C THR A 430 -3.29 17.11 50.61
N ALA A 431 -4.09 18.03 50.05
CA ALA A 431 -5.11 17.72 49.04
C ALA A 431 -4.51 17.39 47.66
N PHE A 432 -3.46 18.10 47.24
CA PHE A 432 -2.88 17.97 45.91
C PHE A 432 -1.53 17.22 45.89
N ASN A 433 -1.05 16.70 47.03
CA ASN A 433 0.21 15.97 47.14
C ASN A 433 0.28 14.76 46.20
N LYS A 434 -0.84 14.03 46.06
CA LYS A 434 -0.88 12.87 45.13
C LYS A 434 -0.67 13.30 43.69
N VAL A 435 -1.30 14.37 43.24
CA VAL A 435 -1.10 14.93 41.88
C VAL A 435 0.38 15.32 41.71
N GLY A 436 0.96 15.99 42.71
CA GLY A 436 2.36 16.37 42.72
C GLY A 436 3.35 15.21 42.71
N THR A 437 2.93 14.00 43.11
CA THR A 437 3.75 12.78 43.05
C THR A 437 3.51 11.96 41.79
N LEU A 438 2.33 12.01 41.19
CA LEU A 438 1.96 11.24 39.99
C LEU A 438 2.51 11.85 38.71
N LEU A 439 2.39 13.17 38.52
CA LEU A 439 2.87 13.85 37.33
C LEU A 439 4.37 13.65 37.05
N PRO A 440 5.29 13.74 38.02
CA PRO A 440 6.70 13.43 37.80
C PRO A 440 6.95 11.97 37.36
N LYS A 441 6.13 11.02 37.84
CA LYS A 441 6.21 9.63 37.37
C LYS A 441 5.80 9.50 35.91
N ALA A 442 4.75 10.21 35.51
CA ALA A 442 4.35 10.26 34.10
C ALA A 442 5.48 10.81 33.22
N VAL A 443 6.18 11.88 33.66
CA VAL A 443 7.33 12.44 32.94
C VAL A 443 8.43 11.41 32.74
N VAL A 444 8.77 10.61 33.74
CA VAL A 444 9.81 9.57 33.64
C VAL A 444 9.43 8.52 32.58
N GLU A 445 8.19 8.08 32.57
CA GLU A 445 7.71 7.10 31.58
C GLU A 445 7.64 7.71 30.17
N MET A 446 7.22 8.95 30.03
CA MET A 446 7.25 9.68 28.75
C MET A 446 8.67 9.79 28.20
N GLN A 447 9.65 10.07 29.07
CA GLN A 447 11.05 10.12 28.68
C GLN A 447 11.56 8.75 28.20
N ALA A 448 11.16 7.67 28.87
CA ALA A 448 11.49 6.31 28.44
C ALA A 448 10.89 5.96 27.07
N ALA A 449 9.64 6.36 26.83
CA ALA A 449 8.98 6.21 25.53
C ALA A 449 9.72 6.99 24.43
N GLU A 450 10.04 8.25 24.69
CA GLU A 450 10.79 9.10 23.75
C GLU A 450 12.15 8.49 23.39
N LEU A 451 12.87 7.91 24.36
CA LEU A 451 14.14 7.22 24.09
C LEU A 451 13.98 6.02 23.16
N ASN A 452 12.91 5.25 23.29
CA ASN A 452 12.63 4.11 22.42
C ASN A 452 12.24 4.57 21.00
N LEU A 453 11.42 5.61 20.89
CA LEU A 453 11.08 6.21 19.60
C LEU A 453 12.33 6.77 18.88
N ARG A 454 13.23 7.43 19.59
CA ARG A 454 14.51 7.89 19.02
C ARG A 454 15.39 6.75 18.50
N LYS A 455 15.27 5.55 19.08
CA LYS A 455 15.94 4.33 18.60
C LYS A 455 15.20 3.63 17.46
N LEU A 456 14.11 4.21 16.98
CA LEU A 456 13.21 3.62 15.98
C LEU A 456 12.57 2.28 16.42
N LEU A 457 12.25 2.17 17.70
CA LEU A 457 11.61 1.01 18.33
C LEU A 457 10.20 1.37 18.82
N PRO A 458 9.20 1.57 17.93
CA PRO A 458 7.86 1.98 18.33
C PRO A 458 7.16 0.94 19.23
N GLY A 459 7.40 -0.35 19.00
CA GLY A 459 6.84 -1.41 19.85
C GLY A 459 7.28 -1.32 21.31
N ASP A 460 8.56 -0.98 21.57
CA ASP A 460 9.11 -0.85 22.91
C ASP A 460 8.64 0.47 23.60
N ALA A 461 8.16 1.44 22.82
CA ALA A 461 7.65 2.70 23.35
C ALA A 461 6.23 2.57 23.92
N LEU A 462 5.40 1.65 23.42
CA LEU A 462 4.00 1.50 23.84
C LEU A 462 3.84 1.23 25.33
N SER A 463 4.65 0.35 25.91
CA SER A 463 4.55 0.02 27.33
C SER A 463 4.81 1.22 28.25
N PRO A 464 5.89 2.01 28.10
CA PRO A 464 6.06 3.24 28.88
C PRO A 464 5.02 4.31 28.54
N GLU A 465 4.54 4.43 27.30
CA GLU A 465 3.44 5.36 26.94
C GLU A 465 2.15 5.04 27.70
N HIS A 466 1.77 3.77 27.80
CA HIS A 466 0.61 3.35 28.59
C HIS A 466 0.78 3.61 30.10
N ARG A 467 1.98 3.41 30.66
CA ARG A 467 2.24 3.75 32.06
C ARG A 467 2.17 5.27 32.30
N ALA A 468 2.68 6.05 31.35
CA ALA A 468 2.52 7.50 31.39
C ALA A 468 1.04 7.91 31.39
N LEU A 469 0.23 7.31 30.49
CA LEU A 469 -1.21 7.49 30.44
C LEU A 469 -1.88 7.15 31.78
N GLN A 470 -1.53 6.03 32.40
CA GLN A 470 -2.06 5.63 33.69
C GLN A 470 -1.78 6.68 34.78
N TYR A 471 -0.53 7.17 34.87
CA TYR A 471 -0.20 8.20 35.85
C TYR A 471 -0.91 9.54 35.57
N LEU A 472 -1.08 9.91 34.32
CA LEU A 472 -1.86 11.11 33.95
C LEU A 472 -3.31 10.98 34.37
N GLN A 473 -3.95 9.87 34.06
CA GLN A 473 -5.34 9.61 34.41
C GLN A 473 -5.56 9.55 35.93
N GLN A 474 -4.66 8.92 36.66
CA GLN A 474 -4.70 8.92 38.12
C GLN A 474 -4.54 10.34 38.70
N ALA A 475 -3.68 11.16 38.09
CA ALA A 475 -3.52 12.55 38.51
C ALA A 475 -4.76 13.39 38.21
N GLU A 476 -5.38 13.22 37.06
CA GLU A 476 -6.64 13.84 36.67
C GLU A 476 -7.78 13.43 37.59
N GLU A 477 -7.90 12.17 37.90
CA GLU A 477 -8.93 11.62 38.81
C GLU A 477 -8.79 12.19 40.22
N GLU A 478 -7.57 12.23 40.77
CA GLU A 478 -7.30 12.79 42.10
C GLU A 478 -7.60 14.28 42.12
N TYR A 479 -7.26 15.01 41.06
CA TYR A 479 -7.59 16.44 40.92
C TYR A 479 -9.10 16.68 40.92
N GLU A 480 -9.86 15.91 40.11
CA GLU A 480 -11.31 16.05 40.05
C GLU A 480 -12.00 15.71 41.38
N LEU A 481 -11.49 14.70 42.11
CA LEU A 481 -11.99 14.39 43.46
C LEU A 481 -11.79 15.53 44.44
N GLN A 482 -10.63 16.19 44.44
CA GLN A 482 -10.35 17.30 45.34
C GLN A 482 -11.19 18.55 45.02
N VAL A 483 -11.39 18.84 43.72
CA VAL A 483 -12.25 19.94 43.26
C VAL A 483 -13.71 19.65 43.59
N GLY A 484 -14.19 18.42 43.38
CA GLY A 484 -15.56 18.02 43.74
C GLY A 484 -15.85 18.12 45.23
N MET A 485 -14.93 17.73 46.11
CA MET A 485 -15.03 17.86 47.56
C MET A 485 -14.98 19.33 48.01
N SER A 486 -14.21 20.17 47.33
CA SER A 486 -14.14 21.61 47.63
C SER A 486 -15.47 22.32 47.35
N ASN A 487 -16.13 21.97 46.23
CA ASN A 487 -17.41 22.55 45.82
C ASN A 487 -18.58 22.06 46.68
N ALA A 488 -18.57 20.81 47.16
CA ALA A 488 -19.61 20.21 47.96
C ALA A 488 -19.67 20.78 49.41
N ASN A 489 -18.53 21.24 49.97
CA ASN A 489 -18.43 21.73 51.35
C ASN A 489 -18.69 23.25 51.52
N GLY A 490 -19.06 24.01 50.48
CA GLY A 490 -19.42 25.41 50.58
C GLY A 490 -18.31 26.32 51.15
N GLY A 491 -17.07 25.87 51.15
CA GLY A 491 -15.95 26.57 51.78
C GLY A 491 -15.33 27.62 50.84
N THR A 492 -15.64 28.90 51.13
CA THR A 492 -14.83 30.04 50.68
C THR A 492 -13.48 30.04 51.41
N GLY A 493 -12.61 29.09 51.08
CA GLY A 493 -11.32 28.97 51.73
C GLY A 493 -10.20 28.71 50.71
N THR A 494 -8.97 28.82 51.18
CA THR A 494 -7.70 28.64 50.47
C THR A 494 -7.67 27.43 49.51
N ARG A 495 -8.47 26.36 49.77
CA ARG A 495 -8.58 25.17 48.91
C ARG A 495 -9.32 25.43 47.60
N SER A 496 -10.37 26.29 47.62
CA SER A 496 -11.08 26.66 46.39
C SER A 496 -10.19 27.52 45.49
N GLN A 497 -9.39 28.43 46.08
CA GLN A 497 -8.42 29.22 45.33
C GLN A 497 -7.29 28.35 44.72
N MET A 498 -6.77 27.37 45.47
CA MET A 498 -5.75 26.44 44.93
C MET A 498 -6.29 25.53 43.84
N ALA A 499 -7.55 25.08 43.95
CA ALA A 499 -8.20 24.30 42.90
C ALA A 499 -8.41 25.13 41.62
N GLU A 500 -8.81 26.41 41.79
CA GLU A 500 -8.99 27.35 40.69
C GLU A 500 -7.65 27.75 40.05
N GLU A 501 -6.58 27.97 40.82
CA GLU A 501 -5.23 28.20 40.34
C GLU A 501 -4.67 26.98 39.60
N LEU A 502 -4.97 25.74 40.02
CA LEU A 502 -4.56 24.53 39.35
C LEU A 502 -5.35 24.33 38.05
N ALA A 503 -6.64 24.62 38.01
CA ALA A 503 -7.45 24.64 36.81
C ALA A 503 -6.91 25.65 35.78
N GLU A 504 -6.63 26.86 36.22
CA GLU A 504 -6.02 27.89 35.37
C GLU A 504 -4.64 27.45 34.80
N LEU A 505 -3.85 26.69 35.57
CA LEU A 505 -2.58 26.13 35.09
C LEU A 505 -2.78 25.06 34.03
N PHE A 506 -3.82 24.27 34.11
CA PHE A 506 -4.20 23.31 33.07
C PHE A 506 -4.74 24.00 31.82
N GLU A 507 -5.57 25.06 31.96
CA GLU A 507 -6.12 25.83 30.83
C GLU A 507 -5.06 26.66 30.10
N LEU A 508 -4.15 27.34 30.80
CA LEU A 508 -3.11 28.16 30.18
C LEU A 508 -2.17 27.38 29.25
N GLU A 509 -2.03 26.08 29.44
CA GLU A 509 -1.25 25.24 28.54
C GLU A 509 -2.05 24.83 27.30
N PHE A 510 -3.39 24.85 27.36
CA PHE A 510 -4.27 24.53 26.23
C PHE A 510 -4.40 25.70 25.24
N ASP A 511 -4.56 26.94 25.73
CA ASP A 511 -4.77 28.12 24.90
C ASP A 511 -3.54 28.51 24.04
N LYS A 512 -2.35 28.12 24.43
CA LYS A 512 -1.14 28.39 23.64
C LYS A 512 -1.07 27.65 22.31
N ILE A 513 -1.89 26.64 22.11
CA ILE A 513 -1.87 25.79 20.89
C ILE A 513 -2.92 26.23 19.88
N THR A 514 -4.08 26.70 20.32
CA THR A 514 -5.15 27.20 19.44
C THR A 514 -4.79 28.51 18.73
N SER A 515 -3.80 29.24 19.23
CA SER A 515 -3.35 30.51 18.62
C SER A 515 -2.19 30.35 17.60
N GLN A 516 -1.70 29.13 17.36
CA GLN A 516 -0.59 28.86 16.41
C GLN A 516 -0.98 28.04 15.16
N TYR A 517 -2.28 27.76 14.95
CA TYR A 517 -2.77 27.12 13.72
C TYR A 517 -3.77 27.98 12.98
#